data_378e99a165f263b43fec22cd8cacb477
#
_entry.id   378e99a165f263b43fec22cd8cacb477
#
_cell.length_a   1.000
_cell.length_b   1.000
_cell.length_c   1.000
_cell.angle_alpha   90.00
_cell.angle_beta   90.00
_cell.angle_gamma   90.00
#
_symmetry.space_group_name_H-M   'P 1'
#
loop_
_entity.id
_entity.type
_entity.pdbx_description
1 polymer ?
#
loop_
_entity_poly.entity_id
_entity_poly.type
_entity_poly.pdbx_seq_one_letter_code
_entity_poly.pdbx_strand_id
1 'polypeptide(L)'
;VVSVSGSGGGARMQESSLSLMQMVKTSSALRRYSDRGGFFLSVLTHPTMAGVMASFASLGDVILAEPKALLGFTGPRVIAETIRQKLPEGFQRSEFLLEHGLIDRIVPRADLRQTLRLLLEYACQRR
;
A
#
# COMPACT_ATOMS: atom_id res chain seq x y z
N VAL A 1 -11.27 9.74 0.15
CA VAL A 1 -9.88 9.97 0.60
C VAL A 1 -8.91 9.39 -0.43
N VAL A 2 -7.81 10.08 -0.71
CA VAL A 2 -6.68 9.56 -1.52
C VAL A 2 -5.43 9.62 -0.65
N SER A 3 -4.72 8.51 -0.51
CA SER A 3 -3.41 8.44 0.14
C SER A 3 -2.33 8.09 -0.87
N VAL A 4 -1.22 8.79 -0.81
CA VAL A 4 -0.02 8.46 -1.59
C VAL A 4 1.07 8.06 -0.59
N SER A 5 1.45 6.79 -0.65
CA SER A 5 2.39 6.20 0.30
C SER A 5 3.77 6.01 -0.32
N GLY A 6 4.81 6.42 0.39
CA GLY A 6 6.20 6.25 -0.01
C GLY A 6 7.07 6.15 1.24
N SER A 7 7.23 4.95 1.79
CA SER A 7 8.00 4.71 3.01
C SER A 7 8.85 3.45 2.88
N GLY A 8 10.16 3.59 2.94
CA GLY A 8 11.10 2.47 2.81
C GLY A 8 11.45 1.75 4.11
N GLY A 9 11.03 2.24 5.26
CA GLY A 9 11.49 1.74 6.54
C GLY A 9 10.41 1.55 7.59
N GLY A 10 10.79 0.83 8.64
CA GLY A 10 10.00 0.63 9.85
C GLY A 10 10.34 1.64 10.94
N ALA A 11 9.64 1.53 12.06
CA ALA A 11 9.91 2.32 13.25
C ALA A 11 11.17 1.84 13.98
N ARG A 12 11.77 2.72 14.78
CA ARG A 12 12.84 2.36 15.70
C ARG A 12 12.32 1.36 16.73
N MET A 13 13.16 0.42 17.14
CA MET A 13 12.79 -0.58 18.14
C MET A 13 12.29 0.05 19.44
N GLN A 14 12.89 1.15 19.87
CA GLN A 14 12.52 1.89 21.09
C GLN A 14 11.11 2.52 21.02
N GLU A 15 10.61 2.76 19.81
CA GLU A 15 9.30 3.37 19.54
C GLU A 15 8.29 2.37 18.98
N SER A 16 8.65 1.08 18.92
CA SER A 16 7.84 0.06 18.23
C SER A 16 6.40 -0.03 18.74
N SER A 17 6.19 0.00 20.04
CA SER A 17 4.85 -0.04 20.64
C SER A 17 4.00 1.18 20.25
N LEU A 18 4.61 2.37 20.23
CA LEU A 18 3.92 3.60 19.80
C LEU A 18 3.55 3.54 18.32
N SER A 19 4.44 3.05 17.47
CA SER A 19 4.16 2.92 16.03
C SER A 19 3.10 1.87 15.73
N LEU A 20 3.08 0.75 16.45
CA LEU A 20 2.01 -0.24 16.34
C LEU A 20 0.65 0.35 16.71
N MET A 21 0.58 1.18 17.74
CA MET A 21 -0.67 1.88 18.10
C MET A 21 -1.11 2.86 17.01
N GLN A 22 -0.20 3.49 16.27
CA GLN A 22 -0.57 4.34 15.11
C GLN A 22 -1.17 3.50 13.97
N MET A 23 -0.69 2.28 13.73
CA MET A 23 -1.30 1.38 12.74
C MET A 23 -2.76 1.08 13.11
N VAL A 24 -3.05 0.79 14.36
CA VAL A 24 -4.42 0.58 14.86
C VAL A 24 -5.28 1.83 14.67
N LYS A 25 -4.75 3.01 15.02
CA LYS A 25 -5.49 4.28 14.92
C LYS A 25 -5.86 4.62 13.47
N THR A 26 -4.91 4.50 12.54
CA THR A 26 -5.15 4.79 11.12
C THR A 26 -6.11 3.78 10.49
N SER A 27 -5.91 2.49 10.74
CA SER A 27 -6.79 1.44 10.23
C SER A 27 -8.22 1.55 10.77
N SER A 28 -8.37 1.84 12.07
CA SER A 28 -9.69 2.07 12.68
C SER A 28 -10.38 3.32 12.14
N ALA A 29 -9.61 4.37 11.82
CA ALA A 29 -10.17 5.58 11.22
C ALA A 29 -10.70 5.30 9.80
N LEU A 30 -9.95 4.56 8.99
CA LEU A 30 -10.39 4.13 7.66
C LEU A 30 -11.61 3.21 7.73
N ARG A 31 -11.66 2.30 8.68
CA ARG A 31 -12.84 1.45 8.89
C ARG A 31 -14.08 2.30 9.17
N ARG A 32 -14.01 3.25 10.12
CA ARG A 32 -15.13 4.17 10.40
C ARG A 32 -15.50 5.04 9.20
N TYR A 33 -14.53 5.41 8.36
CA TYR A 33 -14.75 6.15 7.14
C TYR A 33 -15.50 5.30 6.10
N SER A 34 -15.10 4.05 5.91
CA SER A 34 -15.76 3.08 5.02
C SER A 34 -17.19 2.78 5.48
N ASP A 35 -17.41 2.55 6.79
CA ASP A 35 -18.74 2.29 7.37
C ASP A 35 -19.74 3.45 7.13
N ARG A 36 -19.23 4.66 6.88
CA ARG A 36 -20.03 5.84 6.50
C ARG A 36 -20.17 6.03 4.98
N GLY A 37 -19.83 5.02 4.19
CA GLY A 37 -19.86 5.07 2.72
C GLY A 37 -18.69 5.83 2.11
N GLY A 38 -17.60 6.04 2.86
CA GLY A 38 -16.40 6.67 2.34
C GLY A 38 -15.69 5.81 1.31
N PHE A 39 -15.08 6.42 0.29
CA PHE A 39 -14.29 5.76 -0.73
C PHE A 39 -12.81 6.11 -0.58
N PHE A 40 -11.94 5.10 -0.47
CA PHE A 40 -10.52 5.24 -0.21
C PHE A 40 -9.68 4.72 -1.37
N LEU A 41 -8.93 5.61 -2.02
CA LEU A 41 -7.91 5.28 -3.02
C LEU A 41 -6.53 5.26 -2.37
N SER A 42 -5.84 4.15 -2.51
CA SER A 42 -4.44 4.00 -2.06
C SER A 42 -3.50 3.98 -3.26
N VAL A 43 -2.50 4.83 -3.25
CA VAL A 43 -1.43 4.89 -4.27
C VAL A 43 -0.11 4.52 -3.61
N LEU A 44 0.48 3.43 -4.06
CA LEU A 44 1.74 2.89 -3.54
C LEU A 44 2.89 3.29 -4.45
N THR A 45 3.77 4.16 -3.95
CA THR A 45 4.98 4.56 -4.67
C THR A 45 6.19 3.73 -4.25
N HIS A 46 7.28 3.87 -4.96
CA HIS A 46 8.52 3.17 -4.63
C HIS A 46 9.35 3.92 -3.57
N PRO A 47 9.71 3.28 -2.45
CA PRO A 47 9.16 2.03 -1.90
C PRO A 47 7.96 2.27 -0.98
N THR A 48 7.09 1.28 -0.79
CA THR A 48 6.08 1.27 0.29
C THR A 48 6.20 -0.03 1.07
N MET A 49 6.77 0.05 2.27
CA MET A 49 7.22 -1.10 3.06
C MET A 49 6.76 -1.02 4.51
N ALA A 50 7.01 -2.09 5.25
CA ALA A 50 6.85 -2.21 6.71
C ALA A 50 5.44 -1.82 7.21
N GLY A 51 5.35 -1.07 8.30
CA GLY A 51 4.10 -0.73 8.97
C GLY A 51 3.13 0.08 8.11
N VAL A 52 3.61 0.85 7.13
CA VAL A 52 2.76 1.58 6.17
C VAL A 52 2.02 0.59 5.29
N MET A 53 2.74 -0.35 4.66
CA MET A 53 2.13 -1.40 3.84
C MET A 53 1.22 -2.31 4.67
N ALA A 54 1.61 -2.66 5.90
CA ALA A 54 0.86 -3.53 6.79
C ALA A 54 -0.32 -2.85 7.51
N SER A 55 -0.64 -1.60 7.18
CA SER A 55 -1.76 -0.87 7.78
C SER A 55 -2.60 -0.16 6.72
N PHE A 56 -2.62 1.16 6.74
CA PHE A 56 -3.55 1.93 5.92
C PHE A 56 -3.31 1.81 4.40
N ALA A 57 -2.06 1.57 3.97
CA ALA A 57 -1.74 1.53 2.55
C ALA A 57 -2.38 0.34 1.80
N SER A 58 -2.63 -0.78 2.50
CA SER A 58 -3.29 -1.98 1.96
C SER A 58 -4.81 -2.03 2.18
N LEU A 59 -5.40 -0.97 2.73
CA LEU A 59 -6.83 -0.91 3.05
C LEU A 59 -7.66 -0.09 2.05
N GLY A 60 -7.09 0.24 0.89
CA GLY A 60 -7.81 0.96 -0.16
C GLY A 60 -8.95 0.14 -0.76
N ASP A 61 -10.07 0.80 -1.08
CA ASP A 61 -11.12 0.20 -1.93
C ASP A 61 -10.60 -0.02 -3.36
N VAL A 62 -9.63 0.80 -3.79
CA VAL A 62 -8.79 0.58 -4.96
C VAL A 62 -7.34 0.90 -4.60
N ILE A 63 -6.46 -0.03 -4.92
CA ILE A 63 -5.03 0.05 -4.64
C ILE A 63 -4.25 0.15 -5.95
N LEU A 64 -3.64 1.30 -6.18
CA LEU A 64 -2.79 1.57 -7.34
C LEU A 64 -1.32 1.49 -6.94
N ALA A 65 -0.45 1.05 -7.83
CA ALA A 65 0.98 1.06 -7.61
C ALA A 65 1.75 1.64 -8.81
N GLU A 66 2.91 2.24 -8.55
CA GLU A 66 3.83 2.61 -9.62
C GLU A 66 4.52 1.36 -10.21
N PRO A 67 4.92 1.38 -11.50
CA PRO A 67 5.68 0.28 -12.09
C PRO A 67 6.96 -0.01 -11.30
N LYS A 68 7.28 -1.28 -11.14
CA LYS A 68 8.49 -1.78 -10.46
C LYS A 68 8.66 -1.27 -9.01
N ALA A 69 7.61 -0.78 -8.38
CA ALA A 69 7.65 -0.36 -6.98
C ALA A 69 7.96 -1.55 -6.06
N LEU A 70 8.79 -1.32 -5.05
CA LEU A 70 9.05 -2.30 -4.00
C LEU A 70 7.98 -2.14 -2.91
N LEU A 71 7.18 -3.17 -2.74
CA LEU A 71 6.00 -3.17 -1.87
C LEU A 71 6.02 -4.41 -0.97
N GLY A 72 5.90 -4.24 0.33
CA GLY A 72 5.90 -5.38 1.24
C GLY A 72 6.09 -4.99 2.70
N PHE A 73 6.23 -5.98 3.57
CA PHE A 73 6.45 -5.74 4.99
C PHE A 73 7.94 -5.81 5.34
N THR A 74 8.53 -6.97 5.20
CA THR A 74 9.96 -7.20 5.50
C THR A 74 10.78 -7.08 4.22
N GLY A 75 11.91 -6.40 4.29
CA GLY A 75 12.81 -6.25 3.14
C GLY A 75 13.27 -7.60 2.57
N PRO A 76 13.43 -7.72 1.24
CA PRO A 76 13.78 -9.00 0.59
C PRO A 76 15.09 -9.58 1.10
N ARG A 77 16.07 -8.76 1.47
CA ARG A 77 17.32 -9.20 2.06
C ARG A 77 17.12 -9.94 3.39
N VAL A 78 16.32 -9.37 4.29
CA VAL A 78 16.04 -9.97 5.60
C VAL A 78 15.27 -11.28 5.44
N ILE A 79 14.31 -11.33 4.50
CA ILE A 79 13.58 -12.58 4.21
C ILE A 79 14.55 -13.65 3.72
N ALA A 80 15.39 -13.35 2.73
CA ALA A 80 16.33 -14.29 2.15
C ALA A 80 17.32 -14.84 3.21
N GLU A 81 17.82 -13.97 4.10
CA GLU A 81 18.70 -14.37 5.20
C GLU A 81 17.98 -15.25 6.24
N THR A 82 16.68 -14.98 6.50
CA THR A 82 15.89 -15.71 7.50
C THR A 82 15.49 -17.11 7.02
N ILE A 83 14.93 -17.21 5.81
CA ILE A 83 14.48 -18.50 5.27
C ILE A 83 15.59 -19.27 4.56
N ARG A 84 16.74 -18.65 4.32
CA ARG A 84 17.89 -19.22 3.61
C ARG A 84 17.55 -19.84 2.25
N GLN A 85 16.59 -19.24 1.56
CA GLN A 85 16.14 -19.64 0.23
C GLN A 85 16.20 -18.46 -0.74
N LYS A 86 16.41 -18.77 -2.01
CA LYS A 86 16.35 -17.76 -3.07
C LYS A 86 14.90 -17.35 -3.29
N LEU A 87 14.64 -16.05 -3.21
CA LEU A 87 13.31 -15.51 -3.48
C LEU A 87 12.98 -15.62 -4.96
N PRO A 88 11.70 -15.77 -5.32
CA PRO A 88 11.24 -15.72 -6.71
C PRO A 88 11.68 -14.43 -7.40
N GLU A 89 11.86 -14.50 -8.71
CA GLU A 89 12.14 -13.30 -9.51
C GLU A 89 10.98 -12.31 -9.39
N GLY A 90 11.29 -11.02 -9.26
CA GLY A 90 10.27 -9.99 -9.11
C GLY A 90 9.56 -9.97 -7.76
N PHE A 91 9.96 -10.79 -6.79
CA PHE A 91 9.34 -10.83 -5.46
C PHE A 91 9.23 -9.44 -4.84
N GLN A 92 8.05 -9.12 -4.29
CA GLN A 92 7.69 -7.81 -3.74
C GLN A 92 7.72 -6.64 -4.74
N ARG A 93 7.75 -6.89 -6.05
CA ARG A 93 7.52 -5.87 -7.05
C ARG A 93 6.03 -5.70 -7.31
N SER A 94 5.64 -4.52 -7.75
CA SER A 94 4.23 -4.21 -8.08
C SER A 94 3.63 -5.21 -9.06
N GLU A 95 4.41 -5.67 -10.06
CA GLU A 95 3.99 -6.67 -11.02
C GLU A 95 3.66 -8.01 -10.34
N PHE A 96 4.52 -8.45 -9.43
CA PHE A 96 4.29 -9.66 -8.64
C PHE A 96 3.02 -9.54 -7.76
N LEU A 97 2.83 -8.39 -7.12
CA LEU A 97 1.64 -8.15 -6.29
C LEU A 97 0.36 -8.11 -7.12
N LEU A 98 0.42 -7.57 -8.34
CA LEU A 98 -0.72 -7.55 -9.25
C LEU A 98 -1.14 -8.96 -9.67
N GLU A 99 -0.18 -9.81 -10.03
CA GLU A 99 -0.42 -11.22 -10.37
C GLU A 99 -1.05 -12.01 -9.22
N HIS A 100 -0.73 -11.65 -7.98
CA HIS A 100 -1.27 -12.30 -6.77
C HIS A 100 -2.53 -11.61 -6.21
N GLY A 101 -3.07 -10.62 -6.90
CA GLY A 101 -4.30 -9.96 -6.50
C GLY A 101 -4.19 -9.07 -5.26
N LEU A 102 -2.99 -8.61 -4.92
CA LEU A 102 -2.73 -7.75 -3.75
C LEU A 102 -2.85 -6.25 -4.08
N ILE A 103 -2.84 -5.89 -5.35
CA ILE A 103 -3.12 -4.56 -5.87
C ILE A 103 -4.01 -4.66 -7.10
N ASP A 104 -4.71 -3.57 -7.43
CA ASP A 104 -5.71 -3.58 -8.50
C ASP A 104 -5.13 -3.16 -9.85
N ARG A 105 -4.17 -2.22 -9.84
CA ARG A 105 -3.59 -1.73 -11.09
C ARG A 105 -2.21 -1.10 -10.90
N ILE A 106 -1.36 -1.28 -11.91
CA ILE A 106 -0.09 -0.56 -12.05
C ILE A 106 -0.31 0.65 -12.94
N VAL A 107 0.08 1.82 -12.46
CA VAL A 107 -0.12 3.10 -13.15
C VAL A 107 1.18 3.90 -13.13
N PRO A 108 1.75 4.25 -14.30
CA PRO A 108 2.86 5.16 -14.38
C PRO A 108 2.53 6.52 -13.76
N ARG A 109 3.51 7.16 -13.13
CA ARG A 109 3.33 8.45 -12.45
C ARG A 109 2.70 9.53 -13.34
N ALA A 110 3.06 9.56 -14.61
CA ALA A 110 2.50 10.51 -15.57
C ALA A 110 0.97 10.35 -15.73
N ASP A 111 0.45 9.13 -15.59
CA ASP A 111 -0.95 8.80 -15.82
C ASP A 111 -1.79 8.81 -14.53
N LEU A 112 -1.13 8.94 -13.35
CA LEU A 112 -1.81 8.88 -12.06
C LEU A 112 -2.91 9.92 -11.93
N ARG A 113 -2.65 11.17 -12.36
CA ARG A 113 -3.64 12.26 -12.25
C ARG A 113 -4.93 11.91 -13.01
N GLN A 114 -4.81 11.41 -14.23
CA GLN A 114 -5.97 11.06 -15.06
C GLN A 114 -6.71 9.85 -14.48
N THR A 115 -5.96 8.84 -14.04
CA THR A 115 -6.53 7.63 -13.43
C THR A 115 -7.28 7.95 -12.15
N LEU A 116 -6.70 8.76 -11.26
CA LEU A 116 -7.33 9.18 -10.01
C LEU A 116 -8.61 9.99 -10.28
N ARG A 117 -8.56 10.91 -11.25
CA ARG A 117 -9.75 11.68 -11.65
C ARG A 117 -10.89 10.75 -12.06
N LEU A 118 -10.62 9.81 -12.96
CA LEU A 118 -11.61 8.85 -13.45
C LEU A 118 -12.24 8.04 -12.31
N LEU A 119 -11.40 7.48 -11.42
CA LEU A 119 -11.88 6.69 -10.28
C LEU A 119 -12.72 7.50 -9.29
N LEU A 120 -12.34 8.76 -9.05
CA LEU A 120 -13.11 9.67 -8.19
C LEU A 120 -14.44 10.06 -8.83
N GLU A 121 -14.48 10.30 -10.14
CA GLU A 121 -15.72 10.56 -10.87
C GLU A 121 -16.69 9.38 -10.73
N TYR A 122 -16.23 8.14 -10.90
CA TYR A 122 -17.05 6.94 -10.67
C TYR A 122 -17.55 6.82 -9.22
N ALA A 123 -16.69 7.10 -8.25
CA ALA A 123 -17.08 7.01 -6.84
C ALA A 123 -18.11 8.09 -6.45
N CYS A 124 -18.05 9.29 -7.07
CA CYS A 124 -18.99 10.37 -6.81
C CYS A 124 -20.37 10.17 -7.49
N GLN A 125 -20.43 9.48 -8.62
CA GLN A 125 -21.69 9.21 -9.33
C GLN A 125 -22.60 8.19 -8.62
N ARG A 126 -22.07 7.46 -7.65
CA ARG A 126 -22.82 6.44 -6.89
C ARG A 126 -23.43 6.96 -5.57
N ARG A 127 -23.39 8.28 -5.33
CA ARG A 127 -23.96 8.91 -4.13
C ARG A 127 -25.24 9.65 -4.42
#